data_eb242cf6c8e67c521d0ee521190348ad
#
_entry.id   eb242cf6c8e67c521d0ee521190348ad
#
_cell.length_a   1.000
_cell.length_b   1.000
_cell.length_c   1.000
_cell.angle_alpha   90.00
_cell.angle_beta   90.00
_cell.angle_gamma   90.00
#
_symmetry.space_group_name_H-M   'P 1'
#
loop_
_entity.id
_entity.type
_entity.pdbx_description
1 polymer ?
#
loop_
_entity_poly.entity_id
_entity_poly.type
_entity_poly.pdbx_seq_one_letter_code
_entity_poly.pdbx_strand_id
1 'polypeptide(L)'
;RLSGLDMVIGLTPYGKFPMMMDTFVNMGIQMLAPLGHIKPVFPMPGGGTTQGHIEDVIHKFGKDVMIAAGGAIHGHPMGPAAGARAFRQGIDAVCAGKSLEEAGKEYEELGVALKLWGIYSEAKHGIFDLKG
;
A
#
# COMPACT_ATOMS: atom_id res chain seq x y z
N ARG A 1 -13.80 15.24 -3.41
CA ARG A 1 -13.26 15.92 -4.57
C ARG A 1 -14.01 17.21 -4.88
N LEU A 2 -15.33 17.16 -5.12
CA LEU A 2 -16.16 18.36 -5.28
C LEU A 2 -16.17 19.29 -4.07
N SER A 3 -15.87 18.74 -2.88
CA SER A 3 -15.81 19.49 -1.61
C SER A 3 -14.44 20.16 -1.38
N GLY A 4 -13.54 20.15 -2.35
CA GLY A 4 -12.21 20.76 -2.22
C GLY A 4 -11.19 19.96 -1.41
N LEU A 5 -11.40 18.65 -1.26
CA LEU A 5 -10.44 17.75 -0.60
C LEU A 5 -9.27 17.44 -1.53
N ASP A 6 -8.05 17.48 -1.01
CA ASP A 6 -6.82 17.12 -1.74
C ASP A 6 -6.46 15.63 -1.60
N MET A 7 -6.89 14.99 -0.51
CA MET A 7 -6.64 13.58 -0.20
C MET A 7 -7.90 12.93 0.34
N VAL A 8 -8.13 11.67 -0.03
CA VAL A 8 -9.26 10.88 0.47
C VAL A 8 -8.77 9.51 0.91
N ILE A 9 -9.03 9.21 2.19
CA ILE A 9 -8.72 7.88 2.71
C ILE A 9 -9.73 6.86 2.21
N GLY A 10 -9.22 5.72 1.76
CA GLY A 10 -10.02 4.57 1.36
C GLY A 10 -9.60 3.33 2.13
N LEU A 11 -10.57 2.49 2.47
CA LEU A 11 -10.28 1.19 3.07
C LEU A 11 -9.54 0.30 2.06
N THR A 12 -8.64 -0.53 2.56
CA THR A 12 -7.93 -1.52 1.77
C THR A 12 -8.51 -2.91 1.95
N PRO A 13 -8.33 -3.82 0.99
CA PRO A 13 -8.68 -5.23 1.17
C PRO A 13 -7.71 -5.98 2.09
N TYR A 14 -6.63 -5.33 2.55
CA TYR A 14 -5.60 -5.94 3.39
C TYR A 14 -5.94 -5.93 4.88
N GLY A 15 -6.96 -5.17 5.29
CA GLY A 15 -7.34 -4.98 6.69
C GLY A 15 -8.41 -5.93 7.17
N LYS A 16 -8.85 -5.71 8.40
CA LYS A 16 -9.90 -6.50 9.06
C LYS A 16 -11.31 -6.24 8.53
N PHE A 17 -11.51 -5.15 7.81
CA PHE A 17 -12.80 -4.85 7.19
C PHE A 17 -12.83 -5.46 5.79
N PRO A 18 -13.85 -6.29 5.49
CA PRO A 18 -13.94 -6.92 4.18
C PRO A 18 -14.20 -5.84 3.12
N MET A 19 -13.29 -5.76 2.15
CA MET A 19 -13.45 -4.96 0.94
C MET A 19 -13.00 -5.78 -0.25
N MET A 20 -13.79 -5.79 -1.30
CA MET A 20 -13.42 -6.46 -2.54
C MET A 20 -12.31 -5.67 -3.26
N MET A 21 -11.36 -6.38 -3.85
CA MET A 21 -10.25 -5.77 -4.59
C MET A 21 -10.75 -4.86 -5.71
N ASP A 22 -11.76 -5.28 -6.45
CA ASP A 22 -12.35 -4.46 -7.53
C ASP A 22 -12.91 -3.13 -7.02
N THR A 23 -13.57 -3.15 -5.85
CA THR A 23 -14.09 -1.93 -5.21
C THR A 23 -12.95 -1.00 -4.83
N PHE A 24 -11.87 -1.54 -4.26
CA PHE A 24 -10.68 -0.79 -3.90
C PHE A 24 -10.01 -0.13 -5.11
N VAL A 25 -9.80 -0.90 -6.17
CA VAL A 25 -9.21 -0.39 -7.42
C VAL A 25 -10.10 0.67 -8.06
N ASN A 26 -11.40 0.40 -8.19
CA ASN A 26 -12.34 1.37 -8.77
C ASN A 26 -12.42 2.67 -7.99
N MET A 27 -12.38 2.61 -6.65
CA MET A 27 -12.34 3.81 -5.81
C MET A 27 -11.12 4.68 -6.12
N GLY A 28 -9.93 4.11 -6.21
CA GLY A 28 -8.70 4.82 -6.58
C GLY A 28 -8.76 5.40 -7.99
N ILE A 29 -9.29 4.64 -8.97
CA ILE A 29 -9.48 5.11 -10.34
C ILE A 29 -10.40 6.35 -10.35
N GLN A 30 -11.52 6.33 -9.62
CA GLN A 30 -12.43 7.47 -9.54
C GLN A 30 -11.82 8.70 -8.87
N MET A 31 -10.88 8.51 -7.96
CA MET A 31 -10.13 9.62 -7.34
C MET A 31 -9.16 10.27 -8.32
N LEU A 32 -8.54 9.49 -9.19
CA LEU A 32 -7.54 9.93 -10.16
C LEU A 32 -8.14 10.35 -11.50
N ALA A 33 -9.32 9.85 -11.86
CA ALA A 33 -9.94 10.11 -13.15
C ALA A 33 -10.20 11.62 -13.41
N PRO A 34 -10.13 12.09 -14.65
CA PRO A 34 -10.49 13.46 -15.00
C PRO A 34 -11.93 13.80 -14.58
N LEU A 35 -12.15 15.01 -14.07
CA LEU A 35 -13.48 15.54 -13.72
C LEU A 35 -13.59 17.02 -14.10
N GLY A 36 -13.76 17.29 -15.38
CA GLY A 36 -13.77 18.65 -15.90
C GLY A 36 -12.48 19.40 -15.54
N HIS A 37 -12.61 20.54 -14.89
CA HIS A 37 -11.48 21.36 -14.42
C HIS A 37 -11.00 21.02 -13.01
N ILE A 38 -11.65 20.06 -12.35
CA ILE A 38 -11.32 19.67 -10.97
C ILE A 38 -10.14 18.70 -11.00
N LYS A 39 -9.10 19.05 -10.25
CA LYS A 39 -7.89 18.22 -10.14
C LYS A 39 -8.20 16.84 -9.53
N PRO A 40 -7.42 15.81 -9.88
CA PRO A 40 -7.41 14.55 -9.13
C PRO A 40 -7.12 14.77 -7.66
N VAL A 41 -7.58 13.86 -6.81
CA VAL A 41 -7.22 13.80 -5.39
C VAL A 41 -6.31 12.62 -5.15
N PHE A 42 -5.41 12.73 -4.16
CA PHE A 42 -4.54 11.62 -3.78
C PHE A 42 -5.38 10.51 -3.13
N PRO A 43 -5.38 9.30 -3.70
CA PRO A 43 -5.87 8.13 -2.98
C PRO A 43 -4.99 7.88 -1.76
N MET A 44 -5.60 7.65 -0.61
CA MET A 44 -4.88 7.32 0.62
C MET A 44 -5.36 5.96 1.13
N PRO A 45 -4.84 4.83 0.58
CA PRO A 45 -5.17 3.50 1.06
C PRO A 45 -4.73 3.32 2.51
N GLY A 46 -5.68 2.95 3.37
CA GLY A 46 -5.48 2.75 4.79
C GLY A 46 -6.25 1.56 5.35
N GLY A 47 -5.72 0.98 6.42
CA GLY A 47 -6.30 -0.20 7.07
C GLY A 47 -5.60 -1.49 6.68
N GLY A 48 -4.77 -2.03 7.58
CA GLY A 48 -4.02 -3.27 7.38
C GLY A 48 -2.80 -3.17 6.44
N THR A 49 -2.48 -1.98 5.96
CA THR A 49 -1.35 -1.78 5.05
C THR A 49 -0.03 -1.99 5.77
N THR A 50 0.81 -2.88 5.22
CA THR A 50 2.18 -3.15 5.68
C THR A 50 3.19 -2.79 4.60
N GLN A 51 4.48 -2.89 4.90
CA GLN A 51 5.56 -2.66 3.94
C GLN A 51 5.46 -3.60 2.72
N GLY A 52 4.94 -4.80 2.92
CA GLY A 52 4.74 -5.77 1.84
C GLY A 52 3.66 -5.40 0.81
N HIS A 53 2.82 -4.38 1.07
CA HIS A 53 1.80 -3.91 0.15
C HIS A 53 2.24 -2.72 -0.72
N ILE A 54 3.42 -2.16 -0.48
CA ILE A 54 3.91 -0.94 -1.15
C ILE A 54 3.93 -1.12 -2.67
N GLU A 55 4.47 -2.24 -3.14
CA GLU A 55 4.60 -2.53 -4.57
C GLU A 55 3.23 -2.64 -5.24
N ASP A 56 2.29 -3.36 -4.62
CA ASP A 56 0.92 -3.51 -5.10
C ASP A 56 0.17 -2.17 -5.18
N VAL A 57 0.29 -1.34 -4.15
CA VAL A 57 -0.35 -0.01 -4.11
C VAL A 57 0.21 0.91 -5.19
N ILE A 58 1.53 0.95 -5.36
CA ILE A 58 2.17 1.79 -6.38
C ILE A 58 1.85 1.29 -7.80
N HIS A 59 1.79 -0.01 -8.02
CA HIS A 59 1.39 -0.57 -9.32
C HIS A 59 -0.06 -0.24 -9.67
N LYS A 60 -0.99 -0.23 -8.69
CA LYS A 60 -2.40 0.06 -8.92
C LYS A 60 -2.71 1.54 -9.13
N PHE A 61 -2.07 2.41 -8.35
CA PHE A 61 -2.43 3.84 -8.31
C PHE A 61 -1.33 4.78 -8.81
N GLY A 62 -0.16 4.25 -9.16
CA GLY A 62 0.99 5.07 -9.53
C GLY A 62 1.66 5.71 -8.31
N LYS A 63 2.46 6.74 -8.57
CA LYS A 63 3.26 7.42 -7.53
C LYS A 63 2.49 8.54 -6.82
N ASP A 64 1.36 8.97 -7.39
CA ASP A 64 0.49 10.00 -6.81
C ASP A 64 -0.49 9.38 -5.81
N VAL A 65 0.05 8.73 -4.77
CA VAL A 65 -0.68 8.03 -3.73
C VAL A 65 -0.03 8.27 -2.37
N MET A 66 -0.84 8.33 -1.32
CA MET A 66 -0.36 8.41 0.05
C MET A 66 -0.70 7.12 0.80
N ILE A 67 0.29 6.39 1.27
CA ILE A 67 0.07 5.15 2.02
C ILE A 67 -0.19 5.48 3.49
N ALA A 68 -1.40 5.18 3.97
CA ALA A 68 -1.77 5.33 5.37
C ALA A 68 -1.47 4.04 6.14
N ALA A 69 -0.44 4.07 6.97
CA ALA A 69 -0.02 2.92 7.77
C ALA A 69 0.24 3.32 9.22
N GLY A 70 -0.46 2.68 10.15
CA GLY A 70 -0.23 2.85 11.58
C GLY A 70 0.29 1.57 12.23
N GLY A 71 -0.46 0.47 12.13
CA GLY A 71 -0.15 -0.80 12.79
C GLY A 71 1.24 -1.34 12.43
N ALA A 72 1.61 -1.34 11.16
CA ALA A 72 2.90 -1.85 10.72
C ALA A 72 4.10 -0.94 11.04
N ILE A 73 3.85 0.33 11.34
CA ILE A 73 4.88 1.23 11.86
C ILE A 73 5.10 0.94 13.35
N HIS A 74 4.02 0.97 14.14
CA HIS A 74 4.11 0.80 15.59
C HIS A 74 4.45 -0.65 16.02
N GLY A 75 3.98 -1.63 15.27
CA GLY A 75 4.23 -3.05 15.52
C GLY A 75 5.53 -3.60 14.94
N HIS A 76 6.40 -2.75 14.39
CA HIS A 76 7.68 -3.20 13.86
C HIS A 76 8.57 -3.77 14.98
N PRO A 77 9.20 -4.97 14.79
CA PRO A 77 10.00 -5.61 15.84
C PRO A 77 11.15 -4.75 16.37
N MET A 78 11.71 -3.88 15.53
CA MET A 78 12.79 -2.95 15.89
C MET A 78 12.26 -1.58 16.35
N GLY A 79 10.98 -1.47 16.65
CA GLY A 79 10.31 -0.25 17.11
C GLY A 79 9.78 0.66 16.00
N PRO A 80 8.98 1.69 16.37
CA PRO A 80 8.26 2.53 15.40
C PRO A 80 9.17 3.32 14.44
N ALA A 81 10.32 3.76 14.91
CA ALA A 81 11.28 4.48 14.06
C ALA A 81 11.81 3.59 12.92
N ALA A 82 12.09 2.30 13.22
CA ALA A 82 12.48 1.32 12.22
C ALA A 82 11.31 1.01 11.26
N GLY A 83 10.09 0.91 11.79
CA GLY A 83 8.88 0.72 10.97
C GLY A 83 8.67 1.84 9.95
N ALA A 84 8.88 3.09 10.36
CA ALA A 84 8.80 4.24 9.46
C ALA A 84 9.92 4.23 8.41
N ARG A 85 11.17 3.92 8.82
CA ARG A 85 12.29 3.77 7.87
C ARG A 85 12.03 2.64 6.86
N ALA A 86 11.51 1.50 7.30
CA ALA A 86 11.18 0.38 6.43
C ALA A 86 10.16 0.76 5.35
N PHE A 87 9.13 1.56 5.67
CA PHE A 87 8.23 2.11 4.65
C PHE A 87 8.96 3.01 3.66
N ARG A 88 9.82 3.91 4.14
CA ARG A 88 10.57 4.81 3.24
C ARG A 88 11.51 4.04 2.33
N GLN A 89 12.26 3.07 2.87
CA GLN A 89 13.14 2.18 2.11
C GLN A 89 12.38 1.43 1.01
N GLY A 90 11.21 0.86 1.34
CA GLY A 90 10.38 0.15 0.37
C GLY A 90 9.84 1.07 -0.72
N ILE A 91 9.32 2.25 -0.36
CA ILE A 91 8.80 3.22 -1.33
C ILE A 91 9.91 3.68 -2.28
N ASP A 92 11.08 4.07 -1.75
CA ASP A 92 12.20 4.55 -2.56
C ASP A 92 12.70 3.45 -3.52
N ALA A 93 12.80 2.21 -3.05
CA ALA A 93 13.20 1.07 -3.87
C ALA A 93 12.22 0.81 -5.01
N VAL A 94 10.92 0.71 -4.73
CA VAL A 94 9.89 0.47 -5.75
C VAL A 94 9.82 1.64 -6.75
N CYS A 95 9.93 2.87 -6.27
CA CYS A 95 9.98 4.05 -7.16
C CYS A 95 11.22 4.08 -8.06
N ALA A 96 12.32 3.46 -7.62
CA ALA A 96 13.53 3.27 -8.42
C ALA A 96 13.47 2.03 -9.34
N GLY A 97 12.37 1.29 -9.36
CA GLY A 97 12.18 0.09 -10.18
C GLY A 97 12.78 -1.19 -9.60
N LYS A 98 13.14 -1.19 -8.31
CA LYS A 98 13.64 -2.36 -7.57
C LYS A 98 12.48 -3.08 -6.89
N SER A 99 12.49 -4.40 -6.86
CA SER A 99 11.48 -5.17 -6.12
C SER A 99 11.66 -5.04 -4.60
N LEU A 100 10.58 -5.25 -3.86
CA LEU A 100 10.64 -5.28 -2.39
C LEU A 100 11.52 -6.42 -1.87
N GLU A 101 11.56 -7.55 -2.59
CA GLU A 101 12.40 -8.69 -2.22
C GLU A 101 13.89 -8.35 -2.29
N GLU A 102 14.32 -7.66 -3.35
CA GLU A 102 15.70 -7.20 -3.51
C GLU A 102 16.04 -6.14 -2.46
N ALA A 103 15.16 -5.14 -2.26
CA ALA A 103 15.35 -4.11 -1.27
C ALA A 103 15.41 -4.65 0.16
N GLY A 104 14.61 -5.67 0.48
CA GLY A 104 14.63 -6.31 1.79
C GLY A 104 15.92 -7.06 2.11
N LYS A 105 16.74 -7.39 1.11
CA LYS A 105 18.09 -7.96 1.31
C LYS A 105 19.14 -6.87 1.61
N GLU A 106 18.90 -5.64 1.17
CA GLU A 106 19.80 -4.51 1.36
C GLU A 106 19.53 -3.73 2.65
N TYR A 107 18.25 -3.59 3.00
CA TYR A 107 17.81 -2.78 4.14
C TYR A 107 17.30 -3.67 5.26
N GLU A 108 17.96 -3.63 6.41
CA GLU A 108 17.66 -4.48 7.55
C GLU A 108 16.22 -4.27 8.05
N GLU A 109 15.79 -3.02 8.24
CA GLU A 109 14.46 -2.71 8.76
C GLU A 109 13.36 -3.20 7.80
N LEU A 110 13.54 -2.98 6.51
CA LEU A 110 12.62 -3.48 5.51
C LEU A 110 12.61 -5.01 5.47
N GLY A 111 13.78 -5.64 5.51
CA GLY A 111 13.92 -7.10 5.54
C GLY A 111 13.19 -7.74 6.73
N VAL A 112 13.31 -7.14 7.92
CA VAL A 112 12.59 -7.59 9.13
C VAL A 112 11.09 -7.44 8.96
N ALA A 113 10.61 -6.32 8.40
CA ALA A 113 9.20 -6.09 8.14
C ALA A 113 8.62 -7.10 7.13
N LEU A 114 9.31 -7.35 6.04
CA LEU A 114 8.88 -8.29 5.00
C LEU A 114 8.90 -9.75 5.49
N LYS A 115 9.83 -10.09 6.37
CA LYS A 115 9.86 -11.41 7.02
C LYS A 115 8.68 -11.62 7.95
N LEU A 116 8.24 -10.58 8.66
CA LEU A 116 7.12 -10.65 9.59
C LEU A 116 5.77 -10.68 8.89
N TRP A 117 5.53 -9.76 7.94
CA TRP A 117 4.23 -9.58 7.31
C TRP A 117 4.12 -10.15 5.90
N GLY A 118 5.25 -10.56 5.30
CA GLY A 118 5.30 -11.05 3.92
C GLY A 118 5.22 -9.95 2.88
N ILE A 119 5.39 -10.35 1.61
CA ILE A 119 5.16 -9.51 0.43
C ILE A 119 3.82 -9.94 -0.17
N TYR A 120 2.93 -8.97 -0.38
CA TYR A 120 1.66 -9.21 -1.01
C TYR A 120 1.85 -9.49 -2.51
N SER A 121 1.14 -10.51 -3.00
CA SER A 121 1.10 -10.85 -4.42
C SER A 121 -0.30 -11.37 -4.74
N GLU A 122 -0.95 -10.81 -5.75
CA GLU A 122 -2.27 -11.27 -6.21
C GLU A 122 -2.27 -12.76 -6.59
N ALA A 123 -1.15 -13.26 -7.09
CA ALA A 123 -1.00 -14.68 -7.43
C ALA A 123 -1.07 -15.60 -6.19
N LYS A 124 -0.76 -15.08 -4.98
CA LYS A 124 -0.87 -15.81 -3.71
C LYS A 124 -2.21 -15.63 -3.02
N HIS A 125 -2.97 -14.62 -3.42
CA HIS A 125 -4.28 -14.27 -2.86
C HIS A 125 -5.36 -14.29 -3.95
N GLY A 126 -5.17 -15.12 -4.96
CA GLY A 126 -6.16 -15.33 -6.00
C GLY A 126 -7.51 -15.67 -5.37
N ILE A 127 -8.55 -14.99 -5.82
CA ILE A 127 -9.94 -15.03 -5.32
C ILE A 127 -10.55 -16.43 -5.35
N PHE A 128 -9.86 -17.43 -5.85
CA PHE A 128 -10.33 -18.81 -6.04
C PHE A 128 -9.34 -19.86 -5.55
N ASP A 129 -8.88 -19.78 -4.30
CA ASP A 129 -8.47 -21.02 -3.63
C ASP A 129 -9.65 -21.58 -2.82
N LEU A 130 -10.69 -21.98 -3.54
CA LEU A 130 -11.79 -22.81 -3.03
C LEU A 130 -11.35 -24.28 -3.03
N LYS A 131 -10.18 -24.58 -2.52
CA LYS A 131 -9.81 -25.91 -2.07
C LYS A 131 -9.89 -25.94 -0.56
N GLY A 132 -11.14 -26.13 -0.11
CA GLY A 132 -11.42 -26.57 1.23
C GLY A 132 -10.82 -27.94 1.50
#